data_9f8eb4e839a7405538a48e0034e77b13
#
_entry.id   9f8eb4e839a7405538a48e0034e77b13
#
_cell.length_a   1.000
_cell.length_b   1.000
_cell.length_c   1.000
_cell.angle_alpha   90.00
_cell.angle_beta   90.00
_cell.angle_gamma   90.00
#
_symmetry.space_group_name_H-M   'P 1'
#
loop_
_entity.id
_entity.type
_entity.pdbx_description
1 polymer ?
#
loop_
_entity_poly.entity_id
_entity_poly.type
_entity_poly.pdbx_seq_one_letter_code
_entity_poly.pdbx_strand_id
1 'polypeptide(L)'
;IAAKSYFKMDDDFVFEIGLTPNRADAASHLGVARDLAAYLRTSYQMPDISAFKTESENLSIEVEVEDTLACPRYSSVTISGVIVKASPDWLKDQLKVIGIRPINNIVDATNYVLHELGQPLHAFDADQIKGKKVIVKKVAEGTLFVTLDDVERKLSTDDLMIWNADEPMCIAGVFGGKTSGVSEQT
;
A
#
# COMPACT_ATOMS: atom_id res chain seq x y z
N ILE A 1 -10.52 17.18 -33.14
CA ILE A 1 -10.97 17.13 -31.72
C ILE A 1 -9.71 17.26 -30.89
N ALA A 2 -9.70 18.16 -29.91
CA ALA A 2 -8.56 18.28 -28.98
C ALA A 2 -8.45 16.99 -28.15
N ALA A 3 -7.21 16.53 -27.86
CA ALA A 3 -6.96 15.32 -27.12
C ALA A 3 -7.68 15.29 -25.76
N LYS A 4 -7.68 16.39 -25.05
CA LYS A 4 -8.44 16.59 -23.80
C LYS A 4 -9.91 16.22 -23.93
N SER A 5 -10.60 16.75 -24.95
CA SER A 5 -12.03 16.48 -25.17
C SER A 5 -12.28 15.04 -25.62
N TYR A 6 -11.34 14.46 -26.38
CA TYR A 6 -11.43 13.07 -26.83
C TYR A 6 -11.26 12.08 -25.66
N PHE A 7 -10.29 12.30 -24.80
CA PHE A 7 -10.00 11.44 -23.67
C PHE A 7 -10.80 11.80 -22.40
N LYS A 8 -11.62 12.86 -22.44
CA LYS A 8 -12.38 13.36 -21.28
C LYS A 8 -11.51 13.60 -20.04
N MET A 9 -10.33 14.18 -20.26
CA MET A 9 -9.39 14.48 -19.18
C MET A 9 -9.52 15.96 -18.78
N ASP A 10 -9.38 16.22 -17.50
CA ASP A 10 -9.24 17.59 -16.99
C ASP A 10 -7.81 18.12 -17.22
N ASP A 11 -7.62 19.46 -17.16
CA ASP A 11 -6.28 20.04 -17.19
C ASP A 11 -5.60 19.76 -15.86
N ASP A 12 -4.36 19.27 -15.92
CA ASP A 12 -3.55 19.01 -14.74
C ASP A 12 -2.09 19.35 -15.03
N PHE A 13 -1.28 19.48 -13.98
CA PHE A 13 0.15 19.71 -14.06
C PHE A 13 0.89 18.52 -13.48
N VAL A 14 1.76 17.92 -14.28
CA VAL A 14 2.64 16.83 -13.84
C VAL A 14 4.05 17.37 -13.72
N PHE A 15 4.62 17.22 -12.54
CA PHE A 15 6.02 17.57 -12.28
C PHE A 15 6.85 16.30 -12.15
N GLU A 16 7.83 16.14 -13.03
CA GLU A 16 8.85 15.12 -12.89
C GLU A 16 9.97 15.66 -12.01
N ILE A 17 10.14 15.07 -10.83
CA ILE A 17 11.06 15.54 -9.81
C ILE A 17 12.17 14.50 -9.61
N GLY A 18 13.41 14.86 -9.92
CA GLY A 18 14.59 14.04 -9.61
C GLY A 18 14.97 14.16 -8.13
N LEU A 19 14.82 13.09 -7.37
CA LEU A 19 15.27 13.03 -5.98
C LEU A 19 16.66 12.41 -5.89
N THR A 20 17.49 12.93 -4.99
CA THR A 20 18.75 12.26 -4.64
C THR A 20 18.49 11.04 -3.75
N PRO A 21 19.37 10.01 -3.76
CA PRO A 21 19.14 8.76 -3.03
C PRO A 21 18.94 8.90 -1.51
N ASN A 22 19.43 10.00 -0.92
CA ASN A 22 19.28 10.31 0.50
C ASN A 22 17.97 11.05 0.86
N ARG A 23 17.07 11.27 -0.12
CA ARG A 23 15.84 12.03 0.05
C ARG A 23 14.59 11.15 -0.14
N ALA A 24 14.60 9.94 0.39
CA ALA A 24 13.42 9.06 0.40
C ALA A 24 12.21 9.70 1.10
N ASP A 25 12.45 10.60 2.05
CA ASP A 25 11.42 11.40 2.74
C ASP A 25 10.63 12.33 1.82
N ALA A 26 11.16 12.68 0.67
CA ALA A 26 10.52 13.52 -0.35
C ALA A 26 9.80 12.72 -1.46
N ALA A 27 9.84 11.38 -1.41
CA ALA A 27 9.24 10.52 -2.44
C ALA A 27 7.71 10.38 -2.26
N SER A 28 7.00 11.50 -2.13
CA SER A 28 5.54 11.57 -2.06
C SER A 28 5.06 13.01 -2.25
N HIS A 29 3.75 13.20 -2.52
CA HIS A 29 3.16 14.54 -2.56
C HIS A 29 3.40 15.30 -1.25
N LEU A 30 3.20 14.64 -0.12
CA LEU A 30 3.45 15.23 1.21
C LEU A 30 4.91 15.61 1.39
N GLY A 31 5.85 14.74 0.97
CA GLY A 31 7.27 15.01 1.07
C GLY A 31 7.69 16.24 0.27
N VAL A 32 7.22 16.34 -0.98
CA VAL A 32 7.45 17.53 -1.83
C VAL A 32 6.77 18.77 -1.26
N ALA A 33 5.53 18.65 -0.78
CA ALA A 33 4.81 19.79 -0.17
C ALA A 33 5.56 20.34 1.05
N ARG A 34 6.14 19.46 1.87
CA ARG A 34 6.94 19.83 3.03
C ARG A 34 8.20 20.63 2.65
N ASP A 35 8.92 20.16 1.61
CA ASP A 35 10.11 20.86 1.12
C ASP A 35 9.75 22.22 0.50
N LEU A 36 8.69 22.29 -0.29
CA LEU A 36 8.20 23.55 -0.85
C LEU A 36 7.75 24.52 0.24
N ALA A 37 7.05 24.04 1.25
CA ALA A 37 6.61 24.86 2.37
C ALA A 37 7.81 25.46 3.14
N ALA A 38 8.86 24.67 3.35
CA ALA A 38 10.10 25.15 3.97
C ALA A 38 10.79 26.24 3.11
N TYR A 39 10.88 26.01 1.79
CA TYR A 39 11.50 26.99 0.86
C TYR A 39 10.68 28.28 0.78
N LEU A 40 9.36 28.17 0.63
CA LEU A 40 8.44 29.31 0.49
C LEU A 40 8.08 29.98 1.82
N ARG A 41 8.53 29.43 2.94
CA ARG A 41 8.19 29.88 4.31
C ARG A 41 6.67 29.94 4.55
N THR A 42 5.97 28.92 4.11
CA THR A 42 4.54 28.74 4.27
C THR A 42 4.22 27.43 4.99
N SER A 43 2.94 27.12 5.19
CA SER A 43 2.49 25.85 5.75
C SER A 43 2.01 24.91 4.65
N TYR A 44 2.02 23.62 4.91
CA TYR A 44 1.34 22.58 4.12
C TYR A 44 0.19 21.99 4.94
N GLN A 45 -0.74 21.35 4.27
CA GLN A 45 -1.89 20.74 4.91
C GLN A 45 -1.75 19.21 4.88
N MET A 46 -2.07 18.56 6.00
CA MET A 46 -2.25 17.13 6.06
C MET A 46 -3.67 16.76 5.64
N PRO A 47 -3.89 15.58 5.05
CA PRO A 47 -5.24 15.09 4.84
C PRO A 47 -6.04 15.07 6.15
N ASP A 48 -7.29 15.52 6.09
CA ASP A 48 -8.18 15.47 7.25
C ASP A 48 -8.68 14.04 7.48
N ILE A 49 -8.30 13.47 8.61
CA ILE A 49 -8.70 12.14 9.06
C ILE A 49 -9.68 12.17 10.23
N SER A 50 -10.23 13.33 10.57
CA SER A 50 -11.11 13.50 11.75
C SER A 50 -12.40 12.67 11.67
N ALA A 51 -12.83 12.33 10.45
CA ALA A 51 -13.99 11.48 10.21
C ALA A 51 -13.73 9.98 10.45
N PHE A 52 -12.44 9.56 10.56
CA PHE A 52 -12.10 8.16 10.79
C PHE A 52 -12.52 7.75 12.21
N LYS A 53 -13.31 6.67 12.28
CA LYS A 53 -13.73 6.05 13.56
C LYS A 53 -13.73 4.54 13.39
N THR A 54 -13.30 3.83 14.42
CA THR A 54 -13.54 2.38 14.50
C THR A 54 -15.02 2.15 14.83
N GLU A 55 -15.73 1.48 13.92
CA GLU A 55 -17.17 1.25 14.04
C GLU A 55 -17.49 -0.07 14.75
N SER A 56 -16.56 -1.04 14.70
CA SER A 56 -16.78 -2.39 15.22
C SER A 56 -15.44 -3.06 15.57
N GLU A 57 -15.47 -3.94 16.55
CA GLU A 57 -14.36 -4.82 16.92
C GLU A 57 -14.62 -6.29 16.53
N ASN A 58 -15.70 -6.57 15.79
CA ASN A 58 -16.14 -7.93 15.50
C ASN A 58 -15.21 -8.72 14.58
N LEU A 59 -14.37 -8.02 13.80
CA LEU A 59 -13.38 -8.62 12.88
C LEU A 59 -11.96 -8.33 13.37
N SER A 60 -11.67 -8.61 14.62
CA SER A 60 -10.34 -8.45 15.18
C SER A 60 -9.38 -9.47 14.58
N ILE A 61 -8.26 -8.96 14.05
CA ILE A 61 -7.10 -9.75 13.63
C ILE A 61 -5.97 -9.39 14.57
N GLU A 62 -5.42 -10.41 15.25
CA GLU A 62 -4.29 -10.22 16.13
C GLU A 62 -3.04 -9.88 15.33
N VAL A 63 -2.21 -8.96 15.83
CA VAL A 63 -0.93 -8.60 15.22
C VAL A 63 0.19 -8.88 16.21
N GLU A 64 1.17 -9.67 15.76
CA GLU A 64 2.38 -9.97 16.51
C GLU A 64 3.62 -9.59 15.69
N VAL A 65 4.61 -8.97 16.31
CA VAL A 65 5.90 -8.68 15.70
C VAL A 65 6.97 -9.45 16.50
N GLU A 66 7.51 -10.53 15.90
CA GLU A 66 8.56 -11.33 16.53
C GLU A 66 9.94 -10.65 16.38
N ASP A 67 10.24 -10.04 15.23
CA ASP A 67 11.50 -9.32 14.99
C ASP A 67 11.29 -7.81 15.10
N THR A 68 11.38 -7.31 16.33
CA THR A 68 11.18 -5.88 16.61
C THR A 68 12.36 -5.00 16.16
N LEU A 69 13.50 -5.56 15.80
CA LEU A 69 14.63 -4.82 15.22
C LEU A 69 14.38 -4.56 13.73
N ALA A 70 13.94 -5.58 13.00
CA ALA A 70 13.63 -5.45 11.58
C ALA A 70 12.31 -4.73 11.34
N CYS A 71 11.33 -4.88 12.24
CA CYS A 71 10.03 -4.22 12.18
C CYS A 71 9.67 -3.62 13.56
N PRO A 72 10.10 -2.39 13.86
CA PRO A 72 9.81 -1.79 15.16
C PRO A 72 8.32 -1.53 15.40
N ARG A 73 7.52 -1.42 14.33
CA ARG A 73 6.07 -1.21 14.41
C ARG A 73 5.36 -1.75 13.17
N TYR A 74 4.28 -2.47 13.41
CA TYR A 74 3.32 -2.89 12.40
C TYR A 74 1.91 -2.46 12.83
N SER A 75 1.11 -1.96 11.90
CA SER A 75 -0.27 -1.53 12.17
C SER A 75 -1.18 -2.06 11.08
N SER A 76 -2.38 -2.43 11.44
CA SER A 76 -3.40 -2.87 10.49
C SER A 76 -4.77 -2.30 10.85
N VAL A 77 -5.65 -2.27 9.89
CA VAL A 77 -7.09 -1.99 10.06
C VAL A 77 -7.87 -3.03 9.27
N THR A 78 -8.91 -3.57 9.86
CA THR A 78 -9.84 -4.48 9.18
C THR A 78 -11.04 -3.68 8.71
N ILE A 79 -11.40 -3.81 7.44
CA ILE A 79 -12.53 -3.12 6.82
C ILE A 79 -13.50 -4.18 6.33
N SER A 80 -14.77 -4.10 6.74
CA SER A 80 -15.82 -5.01 6.31
C SER A 80 -16.84 -4.33 5.39
N GLY A 81 -17.63 -5.14 4.68
CA GLY A 81 -18.65 -4.63 3.76
C GLY A 81 -18.07 -4.00 2.49
N VAL A 82 -16.84 -4.36 2.16
CA VAL A 82 -16.16 -3.94 0.95
C VAL A 82 -16.76 -4.65 -0.27
N ILE A 83 -16.89 -3.93 -1.36
CA ILE A 83 -17.22 -4.50 -2.67
C ILE A 83 -16.07 -4.14 -3.61
N VAL A 84 -15.31 -5.14 -4.01
CA VAL A 84 -14.21 -4.95 -4.96
C VAL A 84 -14.78 -4.65 -6.33
N LYS A 85 -14.42 -3.52 -6.90
CA LYS A 85 -14.89 -3.02 -8.19
C LYS A 85 -13.88 -2.05 -8.80
N ALA A 86 -14.16 -1.61 -10.03
CA ALA A 86 -13.38 -0.54 -10.64
C ALA A 86 -13.39 0.73 -9.77
N SER A 87 -12.24 1.36 -9.65
CA SER A 87 -12.08 2.62 -8.93
C SER A 87 -12.94 3.74 -9.55
N PRO A 88 -13.38 4.73 -8.77
CA PRO A 88 -14.01 5.91 -9.30
C PRO A 88 -13.05 6.67 -10.24
N ASP A 89 -13.62 7.43 -11.18
CA ASP A 89 -12.84 8.05 -12.25
C ASP A 89 -11.76 8.99 -11.71
N TRP A 90 -12.07 9.78 -10.68
CA TRP A 90 -11.09 10.68 -10.07
C TRP A 90 -9.83 9.94 -9.57
N LEU A 91 -9.99 8.77 -8.96
CA LEU A 91 -8.86 7.97 -8.43
C LEU A 91 -8.05 7.36 -9.58
N LYS A 92 -8.76 6.82 -10.59
CA LYS A 92 -8.11 6.29 -11.80
C LYS A 92 -7.29 7.36 -12.52
N ASP A 93 -7.82 8.56 -12.64
CA ASP A 93 -7.17 9.62 -13.38
C ASP A 93 -5.94 10.16 -12.63
N GLN A 94 -6.01 10.31 -11.31
CA GLN A 94 -4.86 10.65 -10.48
C GLN A 94 -3.71 9.62 -10.61
N LEU A 95 -4.03 8.33 -10.59
CA LEU A 95 -3.02 7.28 -10.74
C LEU A 95 -2.43 7.23 -12.15
N LYS A 96 -3.26 7.37 -13.20
CA LYS A 96 -2.78 7.39 -14.59
C LYS A 96 -1.82 8.55 -14.87
N VAL A 97 -2.08 9.72 -14.29
CA VAL A 97 -1.25 10.90 -14.47
C VAL A 97 0.18 10.67 -13.98
N ILE A 98 0.37 9.88 -12.94
CA ILE A 98 1.69 9.48 -12.42
C ILE A 98 2.19 8.14 -13.01
N GLY A 99 1.55 7.64 -14.07
CA GLY A 99 1.98 6.45 -14.79
C GLY A 99 1.57 5.11 -14.15
N ILE A 100 0.68 5.11 -13.16
CA ILE A 100 0.19 3.90 -12.52
C ILE A 100 -1.07 3.41 -13.23
N ARG A 101 -1.08 2.12 -13.57
CA ARG A 101 -2.26 1.47 -14.14
C ARG A 101 -3.27 1.13 -13.04
N PRO A 102 -4.50 1.66 -13.08
CA PRO A 102 -5.55 1.28 -12.14
C PRO A 102 -5.92 -0.22 -12.25
N ILE A 103 -6.21 -0.84 -11.13
CA ILE A 103 -6.57 -2.27 -11.02
C ILE A 103 -7.99 -2.39 -10.46
N ASN A 104 -8.19 -2.05 -9.20
CA ASN A 104 -9.47 -2.03 -8.51
C ASN A 104 -9.44 -1.03 -7.35
N ASN A 105 -10.61 -0.71 -6.80
CA ASN A 105 -10.76 0.32 -5.77
C ASN A 105 -9.92 0.10 -4.50
N ILE A 106 -9.57 -1.14 -4.17
CA ILE A 106 -8.76 -1.45 -2.97
C ILE A 106 -7.28 -1.24 -3.27
N VAL A 107 -6.76 -1.87 -4.32
CA VAL A 107 -5.36 -1.73 -4.72
C VAL A 107 -5.04 -0.29 -5.10
N ASP A 108 -5.94 0.37 -5.80
CA ASP A 108 -5.77 1.76 -6.21
C ASP A 108 -5.75 2.72 -5.02
N ALA A 109 -6.57 2.47 -3.99
CA ALA A 109 -6.52 3.23 -2.75
C ALA A 109 -5.17 3.07 -2.02
N THR A 110 -4.60 1.86 -1.98
CA THR A 110 -3.27 1.64 -1.38
C THR A 110 -2.18 2.35 -2.17
N ASN A 111 -2.25 2.32 -3.51
CA ASN A 111 -1.33 3.04 -4.38
C ASN A 111 -1.46 4.56 -4.21
N TYR A 112 -2.70 5.07 -4.12
CA TYR A 112 -2.94 6.49 -3.90
C TYR A 112 -2.29 6.97 -2.59
N VAL A 113 -2.52 6.27 -1.48
CA VAL A 113 -1.93 6.61 -0.18
C VAL A 113 -0.41 6.52 -0.20
N LEU A 114 0.17 5.53 -0.89
CA LEU A 114 1.61 5.44 -1.09
C LEU A 114 2.17 6.71 -1.73
N HIS A 115 1.57 7.18 -2.82
CA HIS A 115 2.06 8.36 -3.54
C HIS A 115 1.71 9.67 -2.84
N GLU A 116 0.61 9.71 -2.09
CA GLU A 116 0.23 10.90 -1.32
C GLU A 116 1.13 11.08 -0.09
N LEU A 117 1.33 10.02 0.70
CA LEU A 117 1.98 10.08 2.02
C LEU A 117 3.38 9.47 2.07
N GLY A 118 3.78 8.69 1.08
CA GLY A 118 5.04 7.98 1.09
C GLY A 118 5.04 6.71 1.95
N GLN A 119 3.86 6.24 2.39
CA GLN A 119 3.74 5.05 3.23
C GLN A 119 3.19 3.88 2.42
N PRO A 120 3.99 2.83 2.16
CA PRO A 120 3.51 1.62 1.51
C PRO A 120 2.44 0.92 2.34
N LEU A 121 1.35 0.55 1.68
CA LEU A 121 0.28 -0.26 2.25
C LEU A 121 0.15 -1.57 1.47
N HIS A 122 -0.33 -2.62 2.15
CA HIS A 122 -0.74 -3.85 1.50
C HIS A 122 -2.12 -4.28 1.99
N ALA A 123 -2.98 -4.67 1.06
CA ALA A 123 -4.31 -5.17 1.37
C ALA A 123 -4.34 -6.70 1.29
N PHE A 124 -4.80 -7.34 2.36
CA PHE A 124 -5.03 -8.77 2.42
C PHE A 124 -6.53 -9.06 2.44
N ASP A 125 -6.92 -10.16 1.85
CA ASP A 125 -8.24 -10.74 2.07
C ASP A 125 -8.29 -11.33 3.49
N ALA A 126 -9.16 -10.79 4.34
CA ALA A 126 -9.28 -11.21 5.74
C ALA A 126 -9.67 -12.69 5.89
N ASP A 127 -10.40 -13.26 4.91
CA ASP A 127 -10.79 -14.67 4.92
C ASP A 127 -9.59 -15.60 4.61
N GLN A 128 -8.52 -15.07 3.99
CA GLN A 128 -7.28 -15.79 3.73
C GLN A 128 -6.29 -15.71 4.92
N ILE A 129 -6.57 -14.89 5.93
CA ILE A 129 -5.72 -14.78 7.12
C ILE A 129 -6.07 -15.92 8.10
N LYS A 130 -5.40 -17.07 7.91
CA LYS A 130 -5.56 -18.23 8.77
C LYS A 130 -5.25 -17.89 10.23
N GLY A 131 -6.07 -18.42 11.13
CA GLY A 131 -5.96 -18.16 12.57
C GLY A 131 -6.31 -16.74 12.98
N LYS A 132 -6.80 -15.88 12.08
CA LYS A 132 -7.08 -14.44 12.34
C LYS A 132 -5.89 -13.74 13.00
N LYS A 133 -4.70 -14.07 12.57
CA LYS A 133 -3.45 -13.59 13.13
C LYS A 133 -2.48 -13.19 12.03
N VAL A 134 -1.85 -12.03 12.20
CA VAL A 134 -0.74 -11.55 11.38
C VAL A 134 0.51 -11.56 12.22
N ILE A 135 1.56 -12.21 11.74
CA ILE A 135 2.85 -12.32 12.42
C ILE A 135 3.95 -11.78 11.52
N VAL A 136 4.73 -10.84 12.01
CA VAL A 136 5.89 -10.31 11.27
C VAL A 136 7.15 -10.97 11.80
N LYS A 137 7.76 -11.84 10.98
CA LYS A 137 8.92 -12.62 11.31
C LYS A 137 9.75 -13.03 10.11
N LYS A 138 10.97 -13.47 10.34
CA LYS A 138 11.85 -14.01 9.31
C LYS A 138 11.45 -15.44 8.92
N VAL A 139 12.06 -15.93 7.84
CA VAL A 139 11.88 -17.31 7.33
C VAL A 139 13.13 -18.15 7.50
N ALA A 140 12.99 -19.46 7.32
CA ALA A 140 14.12 -20.36 7.20
C ALA A 140 14.82 -20.18 5.84
N GLU A 141 16.13 -20.44 5.81
CA GLU A 141 16.92 -20.42 4.58
C GLU A 141 16.33 -21.37 3.53
N GLY A 142 16.18 -20.87 2.31
CA GLY A 142 15.68 -21.65 1.19
C GLY A 142 14.16 -21.82 1.14
N THR A 143 13.39 -21.14 1.98
CA THR A 143 11.92 -21.14 1.89
C THR A 143 11.47 -20.70 0.51
N LEU A 144 10.62 -21.50 -0.13
CA LEU A 144 10.04 -21.14 -1.43
C LEU A 144 8.78 -20.30 -1.22
N PHE A 145 8.67 -19.22 -1.99
CA PHE A 145 7.54 -18.31 -1.91
C PHE A 145 7.14 -17.81 -3.31
N VAL A 146 5.87 -17.96 -3.67
CA VAL A 146 5.35 -17.48 -4.95
C VAL A 146 4.72 -16.10 -4.77
N THR A 147 5.27 -15.12 -5.47
CA THR A 147 4.81 -13.73 -5.46
C THR A 147 3.66 -13.47 -6.45
N LEU A 148 3.02 -12.30 -6.36
CA LEU A 148 1.88 -11.89 -7.20
C LEU A 148 2.17 -11.90 -8.70
N ASP A 149 3.43 -11.86 -9.11
CA ASP A 149 3.89 -11.95 -10.51
C ASP A 149 4.09 -13.41 -11.00
N ASP A 150 3.61 -14.40 -10.23
CA ASP A 150 3.77 -15.82 -10.50
C ASP A 150 5.23 -16.32 -10.51
N VAL A 151 6.14 -15.56 -9.92
CA VAL A 151 7.55 -15.96 -9.80
C VAL A 151 7.79 -16.65 -8.46
N GLU A 152 8.34 -17.87 -8.53
CA GLU A 152 8.84 -18.57 -7.33
C GLU A 152 10.19 -17.99 -6.91
N ARG A 153 10.27 -17.56 -5.67
CA ARG A 153 11.46 -16.98 -5.07
C ARG A 153 11.97 -17.86 -3.95
N LYS A 154 13.28 -18.04 -3.91
CA LYS A 154 13.96 -18.73 -2.82
C LYS A 154 14.41 -17.67 -1.82
N LEU A 155 13.83 -17.70 -0.63
CA LEU A 155 14.07 -16.72 0.42
C LEU A 155 15.28 -17.10 1.27
N SER A 156 15.87 -16.11 1.93
CA SER A 156 16.97 -16.24 2.88
C SER A 156 16.52 -15.96 4.32
N THR A 157 17.36 -16.27 5.29
CA THR A 157 17.11 -15.96 6.70
C THR A 157 17.04 -14.46 7.01
N ASP A 158 17.46 -13.60 6.08
CA ASP A 158 17.39 -12.14 6.23
C ASP A 158 16.07 -11.55 5.75
N ASP A 159 15.28 -12.33 4.99
CA ASP A 159 14.01 -11.86 4.47
C ASP A 159 12.96 -11.80 5.58
N LEU A 160 12.43 -10.60 5.79
CA LEU A 160 11.32 -10.37 6.70
C LEU A 160 10.00 -10.61 5.98
N MET A 161 9.13 -11.38 6.60
CA MET A 161 7.85 -11.76 6.02
C MET A 161 6.68 -11.39 6.91
N ILE A 162 5.54 -11.15 6.28
CA ILE A 162 4.25 -11.05 6.93
C ILE A 162 3.56 -12.41 6.77
N TRP A 163 3.21 -13.05 7.88
CA TRP A 163 2.62 -14.38 7.98
C TRP A 163 1.17 -14.32 8.44
N ASN A 164 0.38 -15.33 8.09
CA ASN A 164 -0.75 -15.74 8.90
C ASN A 164 -0.30 -16.78 9.95
N ALA A 165 -1.20 -17.49 10.59
CA ALA A 165 -0.82 -18.49 11.59
C ALA A 165 0.02 -19.64 11.02
N ASP A 166 -0.12 -19.96 9.72
CA ASP A 166 0.44 -21.16 9.11
C ASP A 166 1.53 -20.89 8.07
N GLU A 167 1.41 -19.81 7.29
CA GLU A 167 2.22 -19.60 6.10
C GLU A 167 2.55 -18.12 5.83
N PRO A 168 3.64 -17.82 5.10
CA PRO A 168 3.98 -16.46 4.71
C PRO A 168 2.99 -15.93 3.66
N MET A 169 2.58 -14.68 3.81
CA MET A 169 1.65 -14.00 2.93
C MET A 169 2.30 -12.91 2.07
N CYS A 170 3.39 -12.30 2.55
CA CYS A 170 4.01 -11.16 1.89
C CYS A 170 5.48 -11.02 2.29
N ILE A 171 6.36 -10.67 1.35
CA ILE A 171 7.70 -10.18 1.67
C ILE A 171 7.54 -8.74 2.19
N ALA A 172 7.83 -8.53 3.47
CA ALA A 172 7.51 -7.29 4.16
C ALA A 172 8.14 -6.06 3.48
N GLY A 173 7.29 -5.12 3.09
CA GLY A 173 7.71 -3.90 2.40
C GLY A 173 8.18 -4.08 0.94
N VAL A 174 8.08 -5.27 0.37
CA VAL A 174 8.60 -5.59 -0.98
C VAL A 174 7.51 -6.11 -1.91
N PHE A 175 6.92 -7.30 -1.61
CA PHE A 175 6.03 -7.95 -2.58
C PHE A 175 5.01 -8.88 -1.92
N GLY A 176 3.75 -8.77 -2.34
CA GLY A 176 2.68 -9.65 -1.88
C GLY A 176 2.79 -11.09 -2.44
N GLY A 177 2.26 -12.04 -1.68
CA GLY A 177 2.12 -13.42 -2.10
C GLY A 177 0.88 -13.65 -2.97
N LYS A 178 0.93 -14.69 -3.78
CA LYS A 178 -0.14 -15.01 -4.74
C LYS A 178 -1.48 -15.33 -4.09
N THR A 179 -1.50 -15.91 -2.91
CA THR A 179 -2.69 -16.52 -2.32
C THR A 179 -3.45 -15.65 -1.32
N SER A 180 -2.85 -14.57 -0.84
CA SER A 180 -3.40 -13.74 0.26
C SER A 180 -3.91 -12.37 -0.18
N GLY A 181 -3.80 -12.05 -1.47
CA GLY A 181 -4.20 -10.77 -2.04
C GLY A 181 -5.71 -10.61 -2.18
N VAL A 182 -6.12 -9.38 -2.42
CA VAL A 182 -7.51 -9.01 -2.71
C VAL A 182 -7.97 -9.63 -4.03
N SER A 183 -9.15 -10.22 -4.02
CA SER A 183 -9.83 -10.80 -5.18
C SER A 183 -11.20 -10.14 -5.42
N GLU A 184 -11.91 -10.54 -6.45
CA GLU A 184 -13.30 -10.09 -6.69
C GLU A 184 -14.28 -10.60 -5.63
N GLN A 185 -13.87 -11.57 -4.82
CA GLN A 185 -14.70 -12.20 -3.79
C GLN A 185 -14.42 -11.66 -2.37
N THR A 186 -13.41 -10.79 -2.25
CA THR A 186 -13.04 -10.16 -0.98
C THR A 186 -14.14 -9.25 -0.44
#